data_75d2122355ac9e46f975c2c9eada2252
#
_entry.id   75d2122355ac9e46f975c2c9eada2252
#
_cell.length_a   1.000
_cell.length_b   1.000
_cell.length_c   1.000
_cell.angle_alpha   90.00
_cell.angle_beta   90.00
_cell.angle_gamma   90.00
#
_symmetry.space_group_name_H-M   'P 1'
#
loop_
_entity.id
_entity.type
_entity.pdbx_description
1 polymer ?
#
loop_
_entity_poly.entity_id
_entity_poly.type
_entity_poly.pdbx_seq_one_letter_code
_entity_poly.pdbx_strand_id
1 'polypeptide(L)'
;MSTPADTRSTARYGEARKPEASERNLTGKAIAIMAVVLLAGLAVAIARYMAADAERGEVTISMVSHERVADDTMRLWVDVTREDPNVESYCIVTAMNYEMAEVGRREILVKPGGDAVQRFEVDIPSRDMPVSGSVYGCSTSVPAYLTEGPALASE
;
A
#
# COMPACT_ATOMS: atom_id res chain seq x y z
N MET A 1 40.44 -80.05 28.16
CA MET A 1 39.84 -79.87 26.85
C MET A 1 39.14 -78.50 26.86
N SER A 2 39.85 -77.46 26.35
CA SER A 2 39.33 -76.12 26.38
C SER A 2 39.09 -75.71 24.92
N THR A 3 37.86 -75.40 24.58
CA THR A 3 37.42 -74.94 23.27
C THR A 3 37.70 -73.43 23.15
N PRO A 4 38.37 -73.01 22.09
CA PRO A 4 38.63 -71.57 21.92
C PRO A 4 37.35 -70.89 21.40
N ALA A 5 36.99 -69.79 22.07
CA ALA A 5 35.90 -68.90 21.72
C ALA A 5 36.12 -68.21 20.38
N ASP A 6 35.11 -68.18 19.58
CA ASP A 6 35.03 -67.62 18.26
C ASP A 6 35.11 -66.06 18.24
N THR A 7 36.23 -65.55 17.74
CA THR A 7 36.52 -64.13 17.57
C THR A 7 36.21 -63.65 16.16
N ARG A 8 35.01 -63.93 15.66
CA ARG A 8 34.70 -63.62 14.24
C ARG A 8 33.46 -62.78 14.01
N SER A 9 33.20 -61.74 14.79
CA SER A 9 32.02 -60.87 14.52
C SER A 9 32.18 -59.38 14.61
N THR A 10 33.38 -58.87 14.90
CA THR A 10 33.57 -57.42 15.01
C THR A 10 34.16 -56.69 13.78
N ALA A 11 34.41 -57.45 12.69
CA ALA A 11 35.08 -56.86 11.50
C ALA A 11 34.11 -56.43 10.36
N ARG A 12 32.81 -56.53 10.53
CA ARG A 12 31.84 -56.22 9.46
C ARG A 12 31.00 -54.93 9.61
N TYR A 13 31.06 -54.32 10.77
CA TYR A 13 30.47 -52.97 10.93
C TYR A 13 31.60 -52.02 11.30
N GLY A 14 31.96 -51.17 10.33
CA GLY A 14 32.90 -50.13 10.56
C GLY A 14 32.50 -49.35 11.80
N GLU A 15 33.47 -48.93 12.61
CA GLU A 15 33.27 -48.07 13.75
C GLU A 15 32.29 -46.97 13.44
N ALA A 16 31.19 -46.90 14.22
CA ALA A 16 30.28 -45.80 14.16
C ALA A 16 31.12 -44.51 14.33
N ARG A 17 31.27 -43.77 13.25
CA ARG A 17 31.96 -42.48 13.26
C ARG A 17 31.28 -41.64 14.32
N LYS A 18 31.93 -41.47 15.48
CA LYS A 18 31.52 -40.50 16.49
C LYS A 18 31.30 -39.21 15.75
N PRO A 19 30.16 -38.53 15.94
CA PRO A 19 30.00 -37.21 15.39
C PRO A 19 31.15 -36.36 15.99
N GLU A 20 32.10 -35.96 15.15
CA GLU A 20 33.11 -34.98 15.51
C GLU A 20 32.38 -33.80 16.11
N ALA A 21 32.75 -33.47 17.33
CA ALA A 21 32.22 -32.34 18.03
C ALA A 21 32.32 -31.14 17.10
N SER A 22 31.12 -30.67 16.69
CA SER A 22 30.86 -29.46 15.95
C SER A 22 32.03 -28.47 16.04
N GLU A 23 32.85 -28.42 14.98
CA GLU A 23 33.57 -27.18 14.70
C GLU A 23 32.50 -26.07 14.76
N ARG A 24 32.73 -25.12 15.66
CA ARG A 24 31.84 -23.99 15.88
C ARG A 24 31.47 -23.44 14.51
N ASN A 25 30.29 -23.77 14.02
CA ASN A 25 29.75 -23.29 12.75
C ASN A 25 29.51 -21.77 12.85
N LEU A 26 30.62 -21.02 12.85
CA LEU A 26 30.61 -19.56 12.81
C LEU A 26 29.80 -19.06 11.62
N THR A 27 29.92 -19.77 10.48
CA THR A 27 29.15 -19.50 9.26
C THR A 27 27.65 -19.73 9.48
N GLY A 28 27.25 -20.83 10.14
CA GLY A 28 25.82 -21.08 10.44
C GLY A 28 25.24 -20.06 11.41
N LYS A 29 26.00 -19.63 12.42
CA LYS A 29 25.59 -18.57 13.34
C LYS A 29 25.49 -17.21 12.64
N ALA A 30 26.46 -16.89 11.77
CA ALA A 30 26.42 -15.65 10.99
C ALA A 30 25.19 -15.60 10.06
N ILE A 31 24.87 -16.70 9.38
CA ILE A 31 23.67 -16.81 8.53
C ILE A 31 22.41 -16.65 9.37
N ALA A 32 22.33 -17.29 10.54
CA ALA A 32 21.18 -17.19 11.42
C ALA A 32 20.99 -15.74 11.94
N ILE A 33 22.06 -15.06 12.33
CA ILE A 33 22.01 -13.66 12.77
C ILE A 33 21.56 -12.77 11.60
N MET A 34 22.11 -12.95 10.41
CA MET A 34 21.73 -12.18 9.23
C MET A 34 20.25 -12.39 8.86
N ALA A 35 19.74 -13.62 8.94
CA ALA A 35 18.34 -13.91 8.72
C ALA A 35 17.43 -13.20 9.75
N VAL A 36 17.80 -13.19 11.02
CA VAL A 36 17.06 -12.49 12.06
C VAL A 36 17.05 -10.98 11.84
N VAL A 37 18.18 -10.38 11.44
CA VAL A 37 18.28 -8.95 11.14
C VAL A 37 17.40 -8.58 9.93
N LEU A 38 17.41 -9.40 8.88
CA LEU A 38 16.55 -9.18 7.70
C LEU A 38 15.06 -9.28 8.04
N LEU A 39 14.67 -10.29 8.84
CA LEU A 39 13.28 -10.43 9.29
C LEU A 39 12.84 -9.27 10.19
N ALA A 40 13.70 -8.82 11.09
CA ALA A 40 13.43 -7.66 11.94
C ALA A 40 13.29 -6.38 11.09
N GLY A 41 14.18 -6.18 10.14
CA GLY A 41 14.12 -5.07 9.19
C GLY A 41 12.82 -5.07 8.36
N LEU A 42 12.44 -6.24 7.86
CA LEU A 42 11.19 -6.42 7.12
C LEU A 42 9.96 -6.13 8.00
N ALA A 43 9.95 -6.63 9.24
CA ALA A 43 8.86 -6.37 10.18
C ALA A 43 8.71 -4.87 10.49
N VAL A 44 9.82 -4.15 10.70
CA VAL A 44 9.81 -2.70 10.90
C VAL A 44 9.32 -1.96 9.65
N ALA A 45 9.74 -2.39 8.47
CA ALA A 45 9.29 -1.79 7.21
C ALA A 45 7.77 -1.97 7.01
N ILE A 46 7.24 -3.17 7.27
CA ILE A 46 5.80 -3.45 7.20
C ILE A 46 5.04 -2.60 8.23
N ALA A 47 5.52 -2.55 9.48
CA ALA A 47 4.87 -1.76 10.54
C ALA A 47 4.84 -0.26 10.18
N ARG A 48 5.93 0.27 9.62
CA ARG A 48 5.98 1.66 9.13
C ARG A 48 5.05 1.91 7.94
N TYR A 49 4.96 0.96 7.02
CA TYR A 49 4.03 1.05 5.90
C TYR A 49 2.58 1.07 6.37
N MET A 50 2.20 0.17 7.28
CA MET A 50 0.84 0.12 7.85
C MET A 50 0.50 1.36 8.68
N ALA A 51 1.47 1.90 9.45
CA ALA A 51 1.27 3.14 10.19
C ALA A 51 1.06 4.34 9.27
N ALA A 52 1.82 4.44 8.17
CA ALA A 52 1.66 5.50 7.19
C ALA A 52 0.30 5.43 6.44
N ASP A 53 -0.26 4.23 6.25
CA ASP A 53 -1.60 4.08 5.69
C ASP A 53 -2.70 4.45 6.70
N ALA A 54 -2.49 4.18 7.99
CA ALA A 54 -3.42 4.58 9.05
C ALA A 54 -3.52 6.12 9.20
N GLU A 55 -2.42 6.85 9.00
CA GLU A 55 -2.43 8.32 8.98
C GLU A 55 -3.17 8.91 7.77
N ARG A 56 -3.30 8.14 6.67
CA ARG A 56 -4.07 8.54 5.48
C ARG A 56 -5.56 8.22 5.58
N GLY A 57 -5.99 7.50 6.61
CA GLY A 57 -7.30 6.86 6.72
C GLY A 57 -8.48 7.77 7.06
N GLU A 58 -8.28 9.02 7.49
CA GLU A 58 -9.40 9.88 7.89
C GLU A 58 -10.37 10.20 6.75
N VAL A 59 -9.86 10.29 5.50
CA VAL A 59 -10.67 10.52 4.30
C VAL A 59 -10.12 9.72 3.13
N THR A 60 -10.98 8.94 2.51
CA THR A 60 -10.63 8.14 1.33
C THR A 60 -11.55 8.48 0.17
N ILE A 61 -11.04 8.32 -1.04
CA ILE A 61 -11.80 8.52 -2.28
C ILE A 61 -11.69 7.28 -3.16
N SER A 62 -12.80 6.88 -3.73
CA SER A 62 -12.86 5.79 -4.71
C SER A 62 -13.57 6.26 -5.98
N MET A 63 -13.03 5.89 -7.15
CA MET A 63 -13.68 6.16 -8.42
C MET A 63 -14.75 5.11 -8.69
N VAL A 64 -15.96 5.56 -9.01
CA VAL A 64 -17.10 4.71 -9.35
C VAL A 64 -17.18 4.52 -10.86
N SER A 65 -17.11 5.62 -11.61
CA SER A 65 -17.13 5.61 -13.06
C SER A 65 -16.53 6.90 -13.62
N HIS A 66 -16.27 6.91 -14.92
CA HIS A 66 -15.84 8.09 -15.65
C HIS A 66 -16.46 8.09 -17.06
N GLU A 67 -16.64 9.25 -17.62
CA GLU A 67 -17.16 9.45 -18.97
C GLU A 67 -16.51 10.69 -19.58
N ARG A 68 -16.15 10.61 -20.87
CA ARG A 68 -15.73 11.79 -21.61
C ARG A 68 -16.97 12.50 -22.15
N VAL A 69 -17.27 13.66 -21.57
CA VAL A 69 -18.44 14.47 -21.97
C VAL A 69 -18.14 15.45 -23.10
N ALA A 70 -16.85 15.81 -23.27
CA ALA A 70 -16.36 16.62 -24.39
C ALA A 70 -14.90 16.24 -24.71
N ASP A 71 -14.35 16.77 -25.81
CA ASP A 71 -12.97 16.50 -26.22
C ASP A 71 -11.93 17.06 -25.22
N ASP A 72 -12.33 18.00 -24.41
CA ASP A 72 -11.53 18.68 -23.40
C ASP A 72 -12.08 18.53 -21.96
N THR A 73 -13.05 17.62 -21.75
CA THR A 73 -13.70 17.47 -20.44
C THR A 73 -13.98 16.02 -20.11
N MET A 74 -13.46 15.57 -18.97
CA MET A 74 -13.73 14.26 -18.37
C MET A 74 -14.64 14.44 -17.14
N ARG A 75 -15.73 13.68 -17.11
CA ARG A 75 -16.62 13.59 -15.95
C ARG A 75 -16.29 12.36 -15.11
N LEU A 76 -16.12 12.53 -13.81
CA LEU A 76 -15.91 11.46 -12.85
C LEU A 76 -17.02 11.42 -11.82
N TRP A 77 -17.45 10.20 -11.50
CA TRP A 77 -18.26 9.92 -10.31
C TRP A 77 -17.35 9.26 -9.28
N VAL A 78 -17.25 9.91 -8.12
CA VAL A 78 -16.39 9.47 -7.04
C VAL A 78 -17.15 9.39 -5.73
N ASP A 79 -16.85 8.38 -4.92
CA ASP A 79 -17.35 8.24 -3.56
C ASP A 79 -16.24 8.65 -2.58
N VAL A 80 -16.52 9.64 -1.76
CA VAL A 80 -15.65 10.09 -0.68
C VAL A 80 -16.17 9.50 0.62
N THR A 81 -15.34 8.73 1.31
CA THR A 81 -15.64 8.13 2.62
C THR A 81 -14.82 8.85 3.68
N ARG A 82 -15.49 9.28 4.76
CA ARG A 82 -14.90 10.02 5.87
C ARG A 82 -15.18 9.29 7.19
N GLU A 83 -14.17 9.18 8.04
CA GLU A 83 -14.36 8.65 9.41
C GLU A 83 -15.13 9.64 10.28
N ASP A 84 -14.81 10.93 10.22
CA ASP A 84 -15.56 12.01 10.85
C ASP A 84 -16.14 12.95 9.79
N PRO A 85 -17.48 12.93 9.58
CA PRO A 85 -18.14 13.83 8.65
C PRO A 85 -18.07 15.32 9.04
N ASN A 86 -17.73 15.65 10.28
CA ASN A 86 -17.66 17.04 10.73
C ASN A 86 -16.31 17.70 10.43
N VAL A 87 -15.34 16.94 9.95
CA VAL A 87 -14.03 17.46 9.54
C VAL A 87 -14.08 17.86 8.08
N GLU A 88 -13.67 19.11 7.80
CA GLU A 88 -13.50 19.59 6.43
C GLU A 88 -12.34 18.84 5.77
N SER A 89 -12.50 18.48 4.51
CA SER A 89 -11.52 17.75 3.75
C SER A 89 -11.52 18.14 2.28
N TYR A 90 -10.47 17.79 1.56
CA TYR A 90 -10.45 17.93 0.11
C TYR A 90 -9.87 16.70 -0.55
N CYS A 91 -10.30 16.46 -1.78
CA CYS A 91 -9.82 15.36 -2.58
C CYS A 91 -9.36 15.87 -3.95
N ILE A 92 -8.37 15.20 -4.52
CA ILE A 92 -7.82 15.54 -5.82
C ILE A 92 -8.18 14.42 -6.80
N VAL A 93 -8.73 14.80 -7.94
CA VAL A 93 -9.03 13.93 -9.07
C VAL A 93 -8.31 14.42 -10.33
N THR A 94 -7.95 13.51 -11.20
CA THR A 94 -7.15 13.80 -12.39
C THR A 94 -7.74 13.15 -13.63
N ALA A 95 -7.53 13.77 -14.78
CA ALA A 95 -7.80 13.21 -16.09
C ALA A 95 -6.49 12.87 -16.79
N MET A 96 -6.44 11.73 -17.47
CA MET A 96 -5.25 11.20 -18.15
C MET A 96 -5.53 10.95 -19.63
N ASN A 97 -4.54 11.15 -20.49
CA ASN A 97 -4.58 10.84 -21.91
C ASN A 97 -4.11 9.40 -22.21
N TYR A 98 -3.99 9.04 -23.49
CA TYR A 98 -3.51 7.72 -23.94
C TYR A 98 -2.07 7.41 -23.52
N GLU A 99 -1.24 8.42 -23.31
CA GLU A 99 0.14 8.27 -22.87
C GLU A 99 0.27 8.13 -21.34
N MET A 100 -0.87 8.04 -20.64
CA MET A 100 -0.96 8.04 -19.18
C MET A 100 -0.41 9.33 -18.53
N ALA A 101 -0.35 10.40 -19.31
CA ALA A 101 0.01 11.72 -18.81
C ALA A 101 -1.22 12.42 -18.21
N GLU A 102 -1.02 13.12 -17.09
CA GLU A 102 -2.05 13.96 -16.47
C GLU A 102 -2.31 15.19 -17.38
N VAL A 103 -3.52 15.29 -17.89
CA VAL A 103 -3.96 16.37 -18.77
C VAL A 103 -4.97 17.32 -18.13
N GLY A 104 -5.54 16.94 -17.02
CA GLY A 104 -6.46 17.75 -16.23
C GLY A 104 -6.42 17.37 -14.77
N ARG A 105 -6.69 18.34 -13.88
CA ARG A 105 -6.76 18.15 -12.43
C ARG A 105 -7.85 19.00 -11.84
N ARG A 106 -8.57 18.45 -10.86
CA ARG A 106 -9.55 19.19 -10.09
C ARG A 106 -9.52 18.80 -8.62
N GLU A 107 -9.72 19.80 -7.76
CA GLU A 107 -9.83 19.64 -6.33
C GLU A 107 -11.30 19.77 -5.93
N ILE A 108 -11.74 18.87 -5.06
CA ILE A 108 -13.11 18.80 -4.55
C ILE A 108 -13.04 19.14 -3.07
N LEU A 109 -13.64 20.25 -2.66
CA LEU A 109 -13.79 20.58 -1.25
C LEU A 109 -15.02 19.85 -0.69
N VAL A 110 -14.79 19.04 0.32
CA VAL A 110 -15.85 18.33 1.06
C VAL A 110 -16.09 19.06 2.36
N LYS A 111 -17.21 19.79 2.42
CA LYS A 111 -17.60 20.59 3.59
C LYS A 111 -17.95 19.69 4.78
N PRO A 112 -17.80 20.21 6.01
CA PRO A 112 -18.30 19.54 7.21
C PRO A 112 -19.81 19.25 7.13
N GLY A 113 -20.21 18.12 7.68
CA GLY A 113 -21.60 17.65 7.70
C GLY A 113 -21.92 16.62 6.62
N GLY A 114 -23.17 16.17 6.59
CA GLY A 114 -23.64 15.13 5.67
C GLY A 114 -23.28 13.72 6.08
N ASP A 115 -23.39 12.77 5.15
CA ASP A 115 -23.15 11.36 5.40
C ASP A 115 -21.66 11.02 5.41
N ALA A 116 -21.31 9.91 6.07
CA ALA A 116 -19.93 9.39 6.08
C ALA A 116 -19.44 9.00 4.68
N VAL A 117 -20.35 8.64 3.78
CA VAL A 117 -20.06 8.37 2.36
C VAL A 117 -20.87 9.31 1.50
N GLN A 118 -20.19 10.10 0.69
CA GLN A 118 -20.84 11.06 -0.21
C GLN A 118 -20.36 10.87 -1.63
N ARG A 119 -21.30 10.89 -2.59
CA ARG A 119 -21.00 10.83 -4.02
C ARG A 119 -20.89 12.22 -4.61
N PHE A 120 -19.84 12.43 -5.39
CA PHE A 120 -19.62 13.67 -6.15
C PHE A 120 -19.54 13.36 -7.63
N GLU A 121 -20.16 14.22 -8.43
CA GLU A 121 -19.97 14.31 -9.86
C GLU A 121 -19.04 15.48 -10.16
N VAL A 122 -17.96 15.23 -10.88
CA VAL A 122 -16.88 16.20 -11.07
C VAL A 122 -16.47 16.26 -12.51
N ASP A 123 -16.62 17.42 -13.13
CA ASP A 123 -16.13 17.71 -14.47
C ASP A 123 -14.70 18.23 -14.39
N ILE A 124 -13.76 17.55 -15.04
CA ILE A 124 -12.34 17.92 -15.09
C ILE A 124 -12.04 18.48 -16.47
N PRO A 125 -11.81 19.81 -16.59
CA PRO A 125 -11.30 20.37 -17.82
C PRO A 125 -9.87 19.89 -18.07
N SER A 126 -9.59 19.51 -19.31
CA SER A 126 -8.30 18.97 -19.72
C SER A 126 -7.73 19.75 -20.89
N ARG A 127 -6.39 19.84 -20.94
CA ARG A 127 -5.64 20.51 -21.99
C ARG A 127 -5.39 19.64 -23.22
N ASP A 128 -5.69 18.36 -23.14
CA ASP A 128 -5.56 17.35 -24.18
C ASP A 128 -6.71 16.36 -24.03
N MET A 129 -6.98 15.55 -25.06
CA MET A 129 -8.08 14.60 -25.08
C MET A 129 -7.97 13.59 -23.92
N PRO A 130 -8.87 13.64 -22.93
CA PRO A 130 -8.84 12.72 -21.81
C PRO A 130 -9.44 11.36 -22.20
N VAL A 131 -8.82 10.28 -21.75
CA VAL A 131 -9.31 8.91 -22.01
C VAL A 131 -9.65 8.14 -20.76
N SER A 132 -9.10 8.56 -19.62
CA SER A 132 -9.41 7.96 -18.31
C SER A 132 -9.36 9.00 -17.20
N GLY A 133 -10.06 8.70 -16.10
CA GLY A 133 -9.96 9.44 -14.86
C GLY A 133 -9.19 8.67 -13.82
N SER A 134 -8.65 9.35 -12.84
CA SER A 134 -7.98 8.76 -11.69
C SER A 134 -8.25 9.57 -10.43
N VAL A 135 -8.16 8.93 -9.29
CA VAL A 135 -8.18 9.58 -7.97
C VAL A 135 -6.74 9.68 -7.45
N TYR A 136 -6.34 10.87 -7.03
CA TYR A 136 -4.99 11.10 -6.53
C TYR A 136 -4.91 10.86 -5.01
N GLY A 137 -5.89 11.36 -4.27
CA GLY A 137 -5.99 11.20 -2.81
C GLY A 137 -6.74 12.34 -2.15
N CYS A 138 -6.89 12.23 -0.83
CA CYS A 138 -7.58 13.21 0.01
C CYS A 138 -6.70 13.65 1.19
N SER A 139 -7.05 14.78 1.80
CA SER A 139 -6.43 15.28 3.02
C SER A 139 -7.42 16.12 3.82
N THR A 140 -7.25 16.15 5.14
CA THR A 140 -7.96 17.03 6.06
C THR A 140 -7.26 18.39 6.24
N SER A 141 -6.02 18.52 5.76
CA SER A 141 -5.30 19.80 5.76
C SER A 141 -5.65 20.63 4.54
N VAL A 142 -6.83 21.31 4.61
CA VAL A 142 -7.39 22.09 3.49
C VAL A 142 -6.57 23.34 3.22
N PRO A 143 -6.08 23.57 1.99
CA PRO A 143 -5.39 24.80 1.61
C PRO A 143 -6.34 26.01 1.63
N ALA A 144 -5.85 27.17 2.06
CA ALA A 144 -6.67 28.38 2.21
C ALA A 144 -7.35 28.84 0.90
N TYR A 145 -6.76 28.59 -0.26
CA TYR A 145 -7.35 28.97 -1.55
C TYR A 145 -8.62 28.16 -1.90
N LEU A 146 -8.82 26.97 -1.29
CA LEU A 146 -10.05 26.19 -1.49
C LEU A 146 -11.20 26.68 -0.60
N THR A 147 -10.89 27.25 0.55
CA THR A 147 -11.91 27.78 1.47
C THR A 147 -12.43 29.14 1.04
N GLU A 148 -11.64 29.92 0.32
CA GLU A 148 -11.98 31.27 -0.15
C GLU A 148 -12.60 31.29 -1.57
N GLY A 149 -12.53 30.16 -2.31
CA GLY A 149 -13.08 30.03 -3.66
C GLY A 149 -14.60 29.83 -3.71
N PRO A 150 -15.26 30.06 -4.86
CA PRO A 150 -16.67 29.75 -5.03
C PRO A 150 -16.87 28.24 -4.86
N ALA A 151 -17.58 27.86 -3.80
CA ALA A 151 -17.93 26.47 -3.54
C ALA A 151 -18.65 25.89 -4.75
N LEU A 152 -18.14 24.80 -5.31
CA LEU A 152 -18.87 24.02 -6.30
C LEU A 152 -20.10 23.47 -5.58
N ALA A 153 -21.28 23.91 -6.03
CA ALA A 153 -22.54 23.47 -5.47
C ALA A 153 -22.70 21.96 -5.78
N SER A 154 -22.87 21.16 -4.73
CA SER A 154 -23.41 19.81 -4.84
C SER A 154 -24.90 19.95 -5.13
N GLU A 155 -25.35 19.56 -6.32
CA GLU A 155 -26.75 19.24 -6.59
C GLU A 155 -27.05 17.79 -6.27
#